data_d4a70a47a89bf7ebf99c93c2a935d219
#
_entry.id   d4a70a47a89bf7ebf99c93c2a935d219
#
_cell.length_a   1.000
_cell.length_b   1.000
_cell.length_c   1.000
_cell.angle_alpha   90.00
_cell.angle_beta   90.00
_cell.angle_gamma   90.00
#
_symmetry.space_group_name_H-M   'P 1'
#
loop_
_entity.id
_entity.type
_entity.pdbx_description
1 polymer ?
#
loop_
_entity_poly.entity_id
_entity_poly.type
_entity_poly.pdbx_seq_one_letter_code
_entity_poly.pdbx_strand_id
1 'polypeptide(L)'
;EEQNGLLFYPVQYEGEELSKNVFYTGAAPNQQAIPAVEYLMSKAGGGAKRFVLLGTDYVYPRTTNKILRAFLKSKGVKDSDIDEKYTPFGHSDYQTIVADIKKFSQGGKTAVISTINGDSNVPFYKELGNAGLKAKDVPVVAFSVGEEELRGVDTKPLVGHLAAWNYFMSVKNPTNTAWIKSWSDYAKAKKLPGQMDKPLTNDPMEATYIGINMWKQAVEKAKSTDTDKVIAAMAGQTFKAPDGFTVEMDAKNHHLHKPVFIGEIKADGQFGVVWKTPAPIKAQPWSPFIEGNSKKPDYPAGKSM
;
A
#
# COMPACT_ATOMS: atom_id res chain seq x y z
N GLU A 1 1.64 -3.84 24.41
CA GLU A 1 1.57 -5.09 25.18
C GLU A 1 1.43 -4.85 26.70
N GLU A 2 2.16 -3.92 27.28
CA GLU A 2 2.12 -3.65 28.73
C GLU A 2 0.71 -3.38 29.28
N GLN A 3 -0.12 -2.71 28.49
CA GLN A 3 -1.52 -2.39 28.85
C GLN A 3 -2.51 -3.47 28.40
N ASN A 4 -2.04 -4.52 27.77
CA ASN A 4 -2.83 -5.55 27.09
C ASN A 4 -3.97 -4.98 26.21
N GLY A 5 -3.70 -3.86 25.54
CA GLY A 5 -4.61 -3.25 24.59
C GLY A 5 -4.49 -3.86 23.20
N LEU A 6 -5.52 -3.73 22.36
CA LEU A 6 -5.49 -4.13 20.96
C LEU A 6 -5.21 -2.94 20.06
N LEU A 7 -4.39 -3.15 19.04
CA LEU A 7 -4.19 -2.23 17.93
C LEU A 7 -4.55 -2.93 16.62
N PHE A 8 -5.39 -2.30 15.80
CA PHE A 8 -5.58 -2.65 14.40
C PHE A 8 -4.81 -1.67 13.55
N TYR A 9 -3.88 -2.16 12.73
CA TYR A 9 -2.98 -1.35 11.93
C TYR A 9 -3.40 -1.38 10.45
N PRO A 10 -4.16 -0.38 9.94
CA PRO A 10 -4.81 -0.43 8.63
C PRO A 10 -3.99 0.18 7.49
N VAL A 11 -2.78 0.67 7.76
CA VAL A 11 -1.87 1.22 6.76
C VAL A 11 -0.72 0.26 6.47
N GLN A 12 0.18 0.63 5.57
CA GLN A 12 1.31 -0.21 5.19
C GLN A 12 2.16 -0.56 6.41
N TYR A 13 2.51 -1.85 6.51
CA TYR A 13 3.40 -2.38 7.53
C TYR A 13 4.79 -1.75 7.45
N GLU A 14 5.30 -1.19 8.54
CA GLU A 14 6.43 -0.26 8.49
C GLU A 14 7.76 -0.83 8.93
N GLY A 15 7.80 -1.65 9.97
CA GLY A 15 9.04 -1.82 10.72
C GLY A 15 9.66 -3.21 10.71
N GLU A 16 9.10 -4.21 10.04
CA GLU A 16 9.51 -5.61 10.18
C GLU A 16 9.53 -6.01 11.68
N GLU A 17 8.38 -5.88 12.34
CA GLU A 17 8.15 -6.25 13.74
C GLU A 17 6.85 -7.06 13.85
N LEU A 18 6.65 -7.76 14.96
CA LEU A 18 5.40 -8.45 15.27
C LEU A 18 5.03 -8.25 16.73
N SER A 19 3.74 -8.04 17.01
CA SER A 19 3.20 -8.02 18.35
C SER A 19 1.95 -8.88 18.46
N LYS A 20 1.80 -9.60 19.57
CA LYS A 20 0.59 -10.38 19.85
C LYS A 20 -0.67 -9.52 19.95
N ASN A 21 -0.53 -8.24 20.28
CA ASN A 21 -1.62 -7.30 20.47
C ASN A 21 -1.94 -6.47 19.21
N VAL A 22 -1.24 -6.69 18.10
CA VAL A 22 -1.44 -5.95 16.86
C VAL A 22 -1.98 -6.85 15.76
N PHE A 23 -3.05 -6.40 15.11
CA PHE A 23 -3.59 -7.00 13.88
C PHE A 23 -3.30 -6.07 12.71
N TYR A 24 -2.53 -6.57 11.75
CA TYR A 24 -2.06 -5.84 10.58
C TYR A 24 -3.04 -6.05 9.43
N THR A 25 -3.92 -5.09 9.21
CA THR A 25 -4.89 -5.12 8.10
C THR A 25 -4.39 -4.35 6.87
N GLY A 26 -3.31 -3.58 7.00
CA GLY A 26 -2.59 -2.98 5.89
C GLY A 26 -1.59 -3.92 5.23
N ALA A 27 -1.06 -3.52 4.08
CA ALA A 27 -0.18 -4.34 3.26
C ALA A 27 1.21 -4.54 3.85
N ALA A 28 1.73 -5.76 3.85
CA ALA A 28 3.15 -6.06 3.96
C ALA A 28 3.86 -5.83 2.60
N PRO A 29 5.20 -5.67 2.55
CA PRO A 29 5.92 -5.39 1.31
C PRO A 29 5.68 -6.41 0.19
N ASN A 30 5.50 -7.68 0.50
CA ASN A 30 5.15 -8.70 -0.49
C ASN A 30 3.69 -8.64 -0.96
N GLN A 31 2.86 -7.83 -0.30
CA GLN A 31 1.46 -7.59 -0.65
C GLN A 31 1.25 -6.22 -1.32
N GLN A 32 2.30 -5.49 -1.67
CA GLN A 32 2.24 -4.20 -2.36
C GLN A 32 3.50 -3.93 -3.16
N ALA A 33 4.62 -3.68 -2.50
CA ALA A 33 5.84 -3.14 -3.10
C ALA A 33 6.52 -4.14 -4.05
N ILE A 34 6.72 -5.38 -3.61
CA ILE A 34 7.40 -6.42 -4.42
C ILE A 34 6.62 -6.73 -5.71
N PRO A 35 5.30 -7.04 -5.66
CA PRO A 35 4.52 -7.30 -6.88
C PRO A 35 4.48 -6.12 -7.83
N ALA A 36 4.44 -4.88 -7.32
CA ALA A 36 4.45 -3.68 -8.15
C ALA A 36 5.76 -3.53 -8.92
N VAL A 37 6.90 -3.78 -8.28
CA VAL A 37 8.21 -3.72 -8.92
C VAL A 37 8.37 -4.88 -9.92
N GLU A 38 7.91 -6.09 -9.60
CA GLU A 38 7.88 -7.22 -10.54
C GLU A 38 7.04 -6.89 -11.79
N TYR A 39 5.89 -6.25 -11.61
CA TYR A 39 5.06 -5.79 -12.72
C TYR A 39 5.83 -4.81 -13.61
N LEU A 40 6.47 -3.78 -13.04
CA LEU A 40 7.27 -2.80 -13.80
C LEU A 40 8.45 -3.45 -14.55
N MET A 41 9.06 -4.49 -14.01
CA MET A 41 10.12 -5.27 -14.67
C MET A 41 9.58 -6.14 -15.80
N SER A 42 8.31 -6.50 -15.77
CA SER A 42 7.66 -7.33 -16.79
C SER A 42 7.46 -6.57 -18.11
N LYS A 43 7.22 -7.31 -19.20
CA LYS A 43 6.87 -6.71 -20.50
C LYS A 43 5.60 -5.87 -20.42
N ALA A 44 4.60 -6.29 -19.67
CA ALA A 44 3.34 -5.57 -19.48
C ALA A 44 3.53 -4.25 -18.74
N GLY A 45 4.43 -4.20 -17.76
CA GLY A 45 4.77 -3.01 -16.99
C GLY A 45 5.86 -2.13 -17.60
N GLY A 46 6.28 -2.40 -18.85
CA GLY A 46 7.25 -1.57 -19.57
C GLY A 46 8.69 -2.10 -19.60
N GLY A 47 9.01 -3.13 -18.81
CA GLY A 47 10.33 -3.78 -18.79
C GLY A 47 11.43 -2.90 -18.19
N ALA A 48 11.14 -2.21 -17.10
CA ALA A 48 12.08 -1.36 -16.39
C ALA A 48 13.35 -2.13 -15.98
N LYS A 49 14.49 -1.48 -16.11
CA LYS A 49 15.82 -1.99 -15.76
C LYS A 49 16.55 -1.08 -14.75
N ARG A 50 16.08 0.15 -14.63
CA ARG A 50 16.63 1.18 -13.77
C ARG A 50 15.52 1.70 -12.86
N PHE A 51 15.85 2.00 -11.61
CA PHE A 51 14.85 2.33 -10.59
C PHE A 51 15.27 3.53 -9.76
N VAL A 52 14.36 4.48 -9.61
CA VAL A 52 14.48 5.55 -8.62
C VAL A 52 13.59 5.21 -7.44
N LEU A 53 14.16 5.03 -6.26
CA LEU A 53 13.47 4.80 -5.00
C LEU A 53 13.34 6.15 -4.29
N LEU A 54 12.17 6.78 -4.37
CA LEU A 54 11.93 8.12 -3.81
C LEU A 54 10.92 8.04 -2.68
N GLY A 55 11.31 8.46 -1.48
CA GLY A 55 10.45 8.36 -0.31
C GLY A 55 10.50 9.54 0.65
N THR A 56 9.52 9.64 1.51
CA THR A 56 9.57 10.49 2.71
C THR A 56 10.56 9.89 3.71
N ASP A 57 11.30 10.75 4.43
CA ASP A 57 12.37 10.31 5.34
C ASP A 57 11.83 9.89 6.70
N TYR A 58 11.33 8.64 6.80
CA TYR A 58 10.94 7.99 8.07
C TYR A 58 10.93 6.46 7.91
N VAL A 59 10.47 5.73 8.94
CA VAL A 59 10.63 4.26 9.04
C VAL A 59 10.05 3.49 7.85
N TYR A 60 8.81 3.81 7.41
CA TYR A 60 8.17 3.05 6.33
C TYR A 60 8.95 3.13 4.99
N PRO A 61 9.25 4.32 4.42
CA PRO A 61 10.02 4.40 3.18
C PRO A 61 11.43 3.81 3.30
N ARG A 62 12.12 4.06 4.43
CA ARG A 62 13.45 3.51 4.68
C ARG A 62 13.45 2.00 4.68
N THR A 63 12.49 1.37 5.36
CA THR A 63 12.36 -0.10 5.41
C THR A 63 11.96 -0.66 4.06
N THR A 64 10.93 -0.09 3.42
CA THR A 64 10.45 -0.55 2.11
C THR A 64 11.52 -0.43 1.04
N ASN A 65 12.22 0.71 0.96
CA ASN A 65 13.27 0.91 -0.04
C ASN A 65 14.50 0.01 0.21
N LYS A 66 14.84 -0.26 1.48
CA LYS A 66 15.86 -1.27 1.83
C LYS A 66 15.48 -2.65 1.29
N ILE A 67 14.23 -3.07 1.50
CA ILE A 67 13.72 -4.36 0.98
C ILE A 67 13.73 -4.36 -0.54
N LEU A 68 13.25 -3.30 -1.18
CA LEU A 68 13.22 -3.19 -2.64
C LEU A 68 14.61 -3.17 -3.26
N ARG A 69 15.59 -2.49 -2.65
CA ARG A 69 16.98 -2.53 -3.11
C ARG A 69 17.53 -3.95 -3.06
N ALA A 70 17.32 -4.67 -1.95
CA ALA A 70 17.74 -6.05 -1.80
C ALA A 70 17.04 -6.98 -2.82
N PHE A 71 15.74 -6.80 -3.02
CA PHE A 71 14.97 -7.49 -4.04
C PHE A 71 15.51 -7.22 -5.46
N LEU A 72 15.70 -5.96 -5.85
CA LEU A 72 16.23 -5.58 -7.16
C LEU A 72 17.62 -6.20 -7.42
N LYS A 73 18.50 -6.19 -6.41
CA LYS A 73 19.81 -6.84 -6.50
C LYS A 73 19.69 -8.35 -6.68
N SER A 74 18.74 -9.00 -6.02
CA SER A 74 18.47 -10.44 -6.21
C SER A 74 17.99 -10.78 -7.64
N LYS A 75 17.42 -9.79 -8.34
CA LYS A 75 17.02 -9.89 -9.77
C LYS A 75 18.13 -9.47 -10.73
N GLY A 76 19.34 -9.19 -10.22
CA GLY A 76 20.49 -8.81 -11.04
C GLY A 76 20.60 -7.33 -11.42
N VAL A 77 19.78 -6.46 -10.83
CA VAL A 77 19.89 -5.00 -11.02
C VAL A 77 21.15 -4.50 -10.30
N LYS A 78 21.98 -3.74 -11.01
CA LYS A 78 23.24 -3.19 -10.47
C LYS A 78 22.97 -1.98 -9.57
N ASP A 79 23.85 -1.69 -8.61
CA ASP A 79 23.74 -0.50 -7.77
C ASP A 79 23.74 0.81 -8.59
N SER A 80 24.46 0.87 -9.72
CA SER A 80 24.44 2.00 -10.65
C SER A 80 23.09 2.24 -11.34
N ASP A 81 22.20 1.27 -11.29
CA ASP A 81 20.86 1.31 -11.87
C ASP A 81 19.76 1.51 -10.81
N ILE A 82 20.17 1.83 -9.57
CA ILE A 82 19.27 2.14 -8.45
C ILE A 82 19.68 3.49 -7.86
N ASP A 83 18.85 4.51 -8.05
CA ASP A 83 18.99 5.82 -7.40
C ASP A 83 18.01 5.91 -6.23
N GLU A 84 18.47 6.33 -5.05
CA GLU A 84 17.67 6.34 -3.83
C GLU A 84 17.71 7.73 -3.19
N LYS A 85 16.52 8.32 -3.00
CA LYS A 85 16.36 9.69 -2.50
C LYS A 85 15.27 9.75 -1.43
N TYR A 86 15.47 10.66 -0.47
CA TYR A 86 14.50 10.92 0.59
C TYR A 86 14.26 12.41 0.76
N THR A 87 13.04 12.77 1.13
CA THR A 87 12.62 14.13 1.44
C THR A 87 11.97 14.18 2.82
N PRO A 88 12.10 15.31 3.56
CA PRO A 88 11.39 15.44 4.82
C PRO A 88 9.87 15.48 4.63
N PHE A 89 9.10 15.25 5.70
CA PHE A 89 7.67 15.50 5.69
C PHE A 89 7.36 16.95 5.28
N GLY A 90 6.30 17.14 4.50
CA GLY A 90 5.89 18.47 4.03
C GLY A 90 6.79 19.07 2.95
N HIS A 91 7.72 18.30 2.39
CA HIS A 91 8.54 18.75 1.27
C HIS A 91 7.70 19.15 0.07
N SER A 92 7.98 20.31 -0.53
CA SER A 92 7.15 20.87 -1.61
C SER A 92 7.94 21.28 -2.86
N ASP A 93 9.27 21.33 -2.82
CA ASP A 93 10.13 21.69 -3.96
C ASP A 93 10.76 20.44 -4.59
N TYR A 94 10.10 19.90 -5.59
CA TYR A 94 10.55 18.70 -6.30
C TYR A 94 11.31 18.99 -7.61
N GLN A 95 11.58 20.25 -7.96
CA GLN A 95 12.21 20.62 -9.24
C GLN A 95 13.54 19.89 -9.48
N THR A 96 14.44 19.95 -8.50
CA THR A 96 15.76 19.28 -8.60
C THR A 96 15.62 17.77 -8.68
N ILE A 97 14.73 17.17 -7.86
CA ILE A 97 14.52 15.73 -7.82
C ILE A 97 13.95 15.24 -9.16
N VAL A 98 12.98 15.94 -9.71
CA VAL A 98 12.38 15.59 -11.01
C VAL A 98 13.38 15.78 -12.17
N ALA A 99 14.22 16.81 -12.12
CA ALA A 99 15.32 16.99 -13.07
C ALA A 99 16.34 15.82 -13.00
N ASP A 100 16.69 15.40 -11.79
CA ASP A 100 17.57 14.22 -11.58
C ASP A 100 16.94 12.94 -12.12
N ILE A 101 15.65 12.71 -11.87
CA ILE A 101 14.89 11.56 -12.42
C ILE A 101 14.98 11.58 -13.96
N LYS A 102 14.73 12.73 -14.56
CA LYS A 102 14.81 12.91 -16.02
C LYS A 102 16.21 12.61 -16.56
N LYS A 103 17.25 13.09 -15.89
CA LYS A 103 18.66 12.81 -16.25
C LYS A 103 18.99 11.32 -16.08
N PHE A 104 18.59 10.71 -14.95
CA PHE A 104 18.84 9.30 -14.68
C PHE A 104 18.15 8.40 -15.72
N SER A 105 16.94 8.78 -16.17
CA SER A 105 16.18 8.02 -17.18
C SER A 105 16.82 7.98 -18.59
N GLN A 106 17.75 8.89 -18.88
CA GLN A 106 18.52 8.87 -20.14
C GLN A 106 19.40 7.62 -20.25
N GLY A 107 19.73 6.96 -19.14
CA GLY A 107 20.55 5.75 -19.10
C GLY A 107 19.81 4.47 -19.48
N GLY A 108 18.49 4.52 -19.71
CA GLY A 108 17.71 3.34 -20.10
C GLY A 108 16.31 3.31 -19.53
N LYS A 109 15.60 2.20 -19.71
CA LYS A 109 14.23 2.00 -19.23
C LYS A 109 14.15 2.15 -17.71
N THR A 110 13.63 3.27 -17.26
CA THR A 110 13.60 3.68 -15.85
C THR A 110 12.16 3.73 -15.34
N ALA A 111 11.96 3.30 -14.10
CA ALA A 111 10.72 3.51 -13.35
C ALA A 111 11.02 4.21 -12.01
N VAL A 112 10.07 4.98 -11.52
CA VAL A 112 10.11 5.61 -10.19
C VAL A 112 9.21 4.81 -9.26
N ILE A 113 9.74 4.42 -8.11
CA ILE A 113 9.03 3.80 -7.01
C ILE A 113 8.85 4.87 -5.95
N SER A 114 7.59 5.32 -5.77
CA SER A 114 7.27 6.39 -4.83
C SER A 114 6.72 5.84 -3.51
N THR A 115 7.47 6.06 -2.45
CA THR A 115 7.08 5.89 -1.05
C THR A 115 6.91 7.25 -0.36
N ILE A 116 6.56 8.29 -1.14
CA ILE A 116 6.20 9.62 -0.62
C ILE A 116 4.84 9.50 0.06
N ASN A 117 4.70 10.11 1.25
CA ASN A 117 3.47 10.10 2.02
C ASN A 117 2.88 11.50 2.21
N GLY A 118 1.54 11.51 2.37
CA GLY A 118 0.79 12.72 2.70
C GLY A 118 0.82 13.78 1.61
N ASP A 119 0.72 15.05 2.04
CA ASP A 119 0.55 16.22 1.17
C ASP A 119 1.72 16.45 0.21
N SER A 120 2.90 15.89 0.50
CA SER A 120 4.07 15.96 -0.39
C SER A 120 3.88 15.27 -1.75
N ASN A 121 2.87 14.41 -1.89
CA ASN A 121 2.52 13.82 -3.18
C ASN A 121 1.99 14.86 -4.18
N VAL A 122 1.22 15.86 -3.72
CA VAL A 122 0.64 16.89 -4.60
C VAL A 122 1.72 17.68 -5.34
N PRO A 123 2.72 18.32 -4.68
CA PRO A 123 3.78 19.04 -5.36
C PRO A 123 4.69 18.12 -6.20
N PHE A 124 4.92 16.87 -5.78
CA PHE A 124 5.68 15.91 -6.59
C PHE A 124 5.01 15.64 -7.93
N TYR A 125 3.73 15.28 -7.92
CA TYR A 125 2.99 15.01 -9.17
C TYR A 125 2.80 16.25 -10.04
N LYS A 126 2.61 17.42 -9.41
CA LYS A 126 2.55 18.70 -10.15
C LYS A 126 3.86 18.93 -10.91
N GLU A 127 5.00 18.77 -10.26
CA GLU A 127 6.30 18.97 -10.89
C GLU A 127 6.62 17.90 -11.93
N LEU A 128 6.24 16.64 -11.70
CA LEU A 128 6.36 15.57 -12.67
C LEU A 128 5.61 15.91 -13.98
N GLY A 129 4.38 16.43 -13.84
CA GLY A 129 3.57 16.91 -14.98
C GLY A 129 4.19 18.12 -15.68
N ASN A 130 4.70 19.12 -14.92
CA ASN A 130 5.37 20.29 -15.46
C ASN A 130 6.64 19.94 -16.27
N ALA A 131 7.41 18.96 -15.79
CA ALA A 131 8.62 18.48 -16.47
C ALA A 131 8.32 17.63 -17.72
N GLY A 132 7.03 17.31 -17.98
CA GLY A 132 6.57 16.51 -19.11
C GLY A 132 7.01 15.04 -19.03
N LEU A 133 7.30 14.52 -17.84
CA LEU A 133 7.59 13.11 -17.63
C LEU A 133 6.29 12.29 -17.69
N LYS A 134 6.07 11.63 -18.81
CA LYS A 134 4.87 10.81 -19.05
C LYS A 134 5.09 9.37 -18.61
N ALA A 135 4.03 8.72 -18.19
CA ALA A 135 4.05 7.33 -17.75
C ALA A 135 4.63 6.36 -18.79
N LYS A 136 4.42 6.61 -20.08
CA LYS A 136 4.98 5.79 -21.15
C LYS A 136 6.51 5.84 -21.23
N ASP A 137 7.12 6.93 -20.75
CA ASP A 137 8.56 7.18 -20.82
C ASP A 137 9.25 6.81 -19.49
N VAL A 138 8.68 7.29 -18.37
CA VAL A 138 9.16 7.02 -17.01
C VAL A 138 7.94 6.76 -16.11
N PRO A 139 7.43 5.53 -16.03
CA PRO A 139 6.31 5.21 -15.15
C PRO A 139 6.69 5.45 -13.68
N VAL A 140 5.77 6.05 -12.94
CA VAL A 140 5.80 6.12 -11.48
C VAL A 140 4.81 5.08 -10.95
N VAL A 141 5.21 4.27 -9.97
CA VAL A 141 4.28 3.53 -9.13
C VAL A 141 4.34 4.08 -7.71
N ALA A 142 3.20 4.48 -7.18
CA ALA A 142 3.07 5.00 -5.82
C ALA A 142 2.44 3.96 -4.89
N PHE A 143 2.87 3.98 -3.62
CA PHE A 143 2.33 3.10 -2.58
C PHE A 143 1.46 3.84 -1.55
N SER A 144 1.39 5.17 -1.65
CA SER A 144 0.59 6.01 -0.76
C SER A 144 -0.23 7.06 -1.52
N VAL A 145 -0.63 6.74 -2.74
CA VAL A 145 -1.54 7.57 -3.55
C VAL A 145 -2.75 6.74 -3.95
N GLY A 146 -3.89 7.13 -3.45
CA GLY A 146 -5.19 6.57 -3.78
C GLY A 146 -6.13 7.65 -4.32
N GLU A 147 -7.41 7.36 -4.30
CA GLU A 147 -8.45 8.24 -4.84
C GLU A 147 -8.53 9.58 -4.09
N GLU A 148 -8.22 9.58 -2.78
CA GLU A 148 -8.29 10.79 -1.96
C GLU A 148 -7.13 11.75 -2.27
N GLU A 149 -5.91 11.22 -2.43
CA GLU A 149 -4.72 12.01 -2.76
C GLU A 149 -4.83 12.65 -4.14
N LEU A 150 -5.50 11.99 -5.09
CA LEU A 150 -5.73 12.54 -6.43
C LEU A 150 -6.80 13.65 -6.46
N ARG A 151 -7.59 13.80 -5.41
CA ARG A 151 -8.66 14.83 -5.34
C ARG A 151 -8.11 16.25 -5.52
N GLY A 152 -6.91 16.52 -5.04
CA GLY A 152 -6.26 17.84 -5.10
C GLY A 152 -5.32 18.05 -6.29
N VAL A 153 -5.28 17.13 -7.27
CA VAL A 153 -4.27 17.11 -8.33
C VAL A 153 -4.93 17.16 -9.70
N ASP A 154 -4.36 17.93 -10.65
CA ASP A 154 -4.70 17.78 -12.07
C ASP A 154 -4.18 16.43 -12.57
N THR A 155 -5.09 15.49 -12.78
CA THR A 155 -4.74 14.12 -13.17
C THR A 155 -4.49 13.94 -14.66
N LYS A 156 -4.85 14.90 -15.52
CA LYS A 156 -4.66 14.78 -16.98
C LYS A 156 -3.22 14.49 -17.39
N PRO A 157 -2.18 15.21 -16.89
CA PRO A 157 -0.80 14.92 -17.23
C PRO A 157 -0.29 13.62 -16.58
N LEU A 158 -1.00 13.05 -15.61
CA LEU A 158 -0.61 11.88 -14.81
C LEU A 158 -1.23 10.57 -15.30
N VAL A 159 -2.10 10.63 -16.30
CA VAL A 159 -2.73 9.43 -16.86
C VAL A 159 -1.65 8.41 -17.26
N GLY A 160 -1.84 7.17 -16.82
CA GLY A 160 -0.92 6.06 -17.08
C GLY A 160 0.10 5.81 -15.97
N HIS A 161 0.38 6.77 -15.07
CA HIS A 161 1.13 6.46 -13.85
C HIS A 161 0.33 5.53 -12.96
N LEU A 162 1.02 4.80 -12.09
CA LEU A 162 0.48 3.65 -11.37
C LEU A 162 0.42 3.90 -9.86
N ALA A 163 -0.48 3.18 -9.21
CA ALA A 163 -0.45 2.93 -7.78
C ALA A 163 -0.62 1.43 -7.51
N ALA A 164 -0.08 0.96 -6.41
CA ALA A 164 -0.26 -0.42 -5.95
C ALA A 164 -0.92 -0.41 -4.57
N TRP A 165 -2.05 -1.11 -4.46
CA TRP A 165 -2.85 -1.22 -3.26
C TRP A 165 -3.51 -2.61 -3.16
N ASN A 166 -4.21 -2.86 -2.05
CA ASN A 166 -5.04 -4.06 -1.90
C ASN A 166 -6.51 -3.81 -2.25
N TYR A 167 -6.87 -2.57 -2.53
CA TYR A 167 -8.19 -2.13 -2.93
C TYR A 167 -8.12 -0.85 -3.76
N PHE A 168 -9.03 -0.71 -4.71
CA PHE A 168 -9.39 0.56 -5.37
C PHE A 168 -10.91 0.70 -5.41
N MET A 169 -11.41 1.91 -5.28
CA MET A 169 -12.84 2.22 -5.36
C MET A 169 -13.47 1.69 -6.67
N SER A 170 -12.71 1.67 -7.75
CA SER A 170 -13.13 1.21 -9.08
C SER A 170 -13.30 -0.31 -9.22
N VAL A 171 -12.92 -1.10 -8.23
CA VAL A 171 -13.08 -2.57 -8.26
C VAL A 171 -14.57 -2.93 -8.32
N LYS A 172 -14.94 -3.74 -9.32
CA LYS A 172 -16.33 -4.06 -9.61
C LYS A 172 -16.73 -5.40 -9.01
N ASN A 173 -17.53 -5.36 -7.94
CA ASN A 173 -18.23 -6.51 -7.36
C ASN A 173 -19.40 -6.02 -6.48
N PRO A 174 -20.40 -6.89 -6.18
CA PRO A 174 -21.57 -6.49 -5.40
C PRO A 174 -21.23 -5.99 -3.98
N THR A 175 -20.24 -6.60 -3.32
CA THR A 175 -19.82 -6.19 -1.96
C THR A 175 -19.29 -4.77 -1.96
N ASN A 176 -18.42 -4.42 -2.91
CA ASN A 176 -17.90 -3.06 -3.07
C ASN A 176 -19.01 -2.05 -3.39
N THR A 177 -19.90 -2.39 -4.31
CA THR A 177 -21.03 -1.53 -4.65
C THR A 177 -21.89 -1.19 -3.43
N ALA A 178 -22.19 -2.17 -2.60
CA ALA A 178 -22.95 -1.99 -1.36
C ALA A 178 -22.18 -1.15 -0.33
N TRP A 179 -20.87 -1.39 -0.18
CA TRP A 179 -20.03 -0.65 0.74
C TRP A 179 -19.87 0.82 0.34
N ILE A 180 -19.58 1.11 -0.94
CA ILE A 180 -19.52 2.48 -1.46
C ILE A 180 -20.83 3.22 -1.24
N LYS A 181 -21.98 2.55 -1.48
CA LYS A 181 -23.28 3.14 -1.21
C LYS A 181 -23.46 3.48 0.26
N SER A 182 -23.15 2.55 1.15
CA SER A 182 -23.27 2.75 2.60
C SER A 182 -22.39 3.91 3.07
N TRP A 183 -21.16 4.01 2.57
CA TRP A 183 -20.26 5.12 2.86
C TRP A 183 -20.82 6.45 2.36
N SER A 184 -21.29 6.48 1.11
CA SER A 184 -21.87 7.68 0.51
C SER A 184 -23.09 8.17 1.28
N ASP A 185 -24.00 7.28 1.65
CA ASP A 185 -25.19 7.61 2.44
C ASP A 185 -24.81 8.16 3.81
N TYR A 186 -23.85 7.52 4.49
CA TYR A 186 -23.35 7.96 5.79
C TYR A 186 -22.66 9.34 5.70
N ALA A 187 -21.77 9.53 4.73
CA ALA A 187 -21.04 10.77 4.53
C ALA A 187 -21.98 11.96 4.29
N LYS A 188 -23.02 11.77 3.49
CA LYS A 188 -24.06 12.78 3.23
C LYS A 188 -24.91 13.05 4.47
N ALA A 189 -25.39 12.00 5.14
CA ALA A 189 -26.21 12.12 6.36
C ALA A 189 -25.47 12.85 7.48
N LYS A 190 -24.17 12.61 7.61
CA LYS A 190 -23.30 13.25 8.65
C LYS A 190 -22.65 14.54 8.17
N LYS A 191 -22.87 14.95 6.92
CA LYS A 191 -22.27 16.15 6.31
C LYS A 191 -20.77 16.20 6.47
N LEU A 192 -20.09 15.06 6.17
CA LEU A 192 -18.64 14.94 6.36
C LEU A 192 -17.91 15.89 5.40
N PRO A 193 -17.02 16.75 5.90
CA PRO A 193 -16.23 17.66 5.06
C PRO A 193 -15.49 16.91 3.94
N GLY A 194 -15.52 17.46 2.73
CA GLY A 194 -14.86 16.88 1.56
C GLY A 194 -15.54 15.64 0.97
N GLN A 195 -16.52 15.02 1.66
CA GLN A 195 -17.17 13.77 1.25
C GLN A 195 -18.66 13.94 0.82
N MET A 196 -19.19 15.16 0.85
CA MET A 196 -20.63 15.39 0.58
C MET A 196 -20.96 15.26 -0.91
N ASP A 197 -20.18 15.91 -1.77
CA ASP A 197 -20.46 15.98 -3.20
C ASP A 197 -19.86 14.81 -3.97
N LYS A 198 -18.67 14.38 -3.58
CA LYS A 198 -17.96 13.25 -4.20
C LYS A 198 -17.37 12.36 -3.10
N PRO A 199 -18.18 11.52 -2.44
CA PRO A 199 -17.67 10.55 -1.46
C PRO A 199 -16.69 9.60 -2.15
N LEU A 200 -15.52 9.40 -1.54
CA LEU A 200 -14.51 8.47 -2.03
C LEU A 200 -14.25 7.39 -0.99
N THR A 201 -13.88 6.21 -1.45
CA THR A 201 -13.31 5.13 -0.65
C THR A 201 -11.89 4.85 -1.15
N ASN A 202 -11.01 4.38 -0.27
CA ASN A 202 -9.65 4.03 -0.58
C ASN A 202 -9.19 2.81 0.24
N ASP A 203 -7.98 2.33 0.00
CA ASP A 203 -7.42 1.14 0.65
C ASP A 203 -7.37 1.25 2.19
N PRO A 204 -6.83 2.32 2.83
CA PRO A 204 -6.82 2.41 4.29
C PRO A 204 -8.21 2.41 4.93
N MET A 205 -9.22 2.96 4.24
CA MET A 205 -10.61 2.90 4.68
C MET A 205 -11.14 1.46 4.63
N GLU A 206 -10.84 0.73 3.56
CA GLU A 206 -11.22 -0.68 3.44
C GLU A 206 -10.54 -1.53 4.52
N ALA A 207 -9.23 -1.36 4.71
CA ALA A 207 -8.47 -2.07 5.73
C ALA A 207 -9.02 -1.82 7.15
N THR A 208 -9.43 -0.57 7.43
CA THR A 208 -10.09 -0.21 8.70
C THR A 208 -11.47 -0.88 8.82
N TYR A 209 -12.26 -0.84 7.75
CA TYR A 209 -13.57 -1.47 7.71
C TYR A 209 -13.49 -2.98 7.96
N ILE A 210 -12.54 -3.66 7.31
CA ILE A 210 -12.27 -5.09 7.53
C ILE A 210 -11.89 -5.33 9.00
N GLY A 211 -10.94 -4.57 9.53
CA GLY A 211 -10.44 -4.73 10.90
C GLY A 211 -11.55 -4.61 11.94
N ILE A 212 -12.41 -3.59 11.84
CA ILE A 212 -13.54 -3.39 12.75
C ILE A 212 -14.56 -4.53 12.65
N ASN A 213 -14.88 -4.98 11.45
CA ASN A 213 -15.84 -6.08 11.27
C ASN A 213 -15.27 -7.41 11.79
N MET A 214 -13.98 -7.68 11.57
CA MET A 214 -13.34 -8.88 12.09
C MET A 214 -13.24 -8.83 13.62
N TRP A 215 -12.97 -7.66 14.21
CA TRP A 215 -13.04 -7.48 15.65
C TRP A 215 -14.44 -7.79 16.20
N LYS A 216 -15.49 -7.25 15.55
CA LYS A 216 -16.89 -7.56 15.90
C LYS A 216 -17.15 -9.06 15.87
N GLN A 217 -16.77 -9.74 14.78
CA GLN A 217 -16.91 -11.20 14.64
C GLN A 217 -16.18 -11.95 15.76
N ALA A 218 -14.97 -11.47 16.14
CA ALA A 218 -14.19 -12.08 17.23
C ALA A 218 -14.87 -11.93 18.58
N VAL A 219 -15.40 -10.74 18.88
CA VAL A 219 -16.16 -10.47 20.13
C VAL A 219 -17.41 -11.36 20.19
N GLU A 220 -18.15 -11.47 19.11
CA GLU A 220 -19.36 -12.32 19.01
C GLU A 220 -19.00 -13.79 19.23
N LYS A 221 -17.93 -14.29 18.59
CA LYS A 221 -17.43 -15.66 18.72
C LYS A 221 -16.92 -15.95 20.14
N ALA A 222 -16.17 -15.03 20.72
CA ALA A 222 -15.61 -15.14 22.07
C ALA A 222 -16.65 -14.89 23.16
N LYS A 223 -17.79 -14.26 22.84
CA LYS A 223 -18.79 -13.73 23.78
C LYS A 223 -18.16 -12.85 24.87
N SER A 224 -17.14 -12.08 24.48
CA SER A 224 -16.32 -11.30 25.39
C SER A 224 -15.58 -10.20 24.65
N THR A 225 -15.32 -9.08 25.31
CA THR A 225 -14.40 -8.02 24.87
C THR A 225 -13.02 -8.12 25.52
N ASP A 226 -12.78 -9.17 26.29
CA ASP A 226 -11.47 -9.47 26.88
C ASP A 226 -10.44 -9.64 25.78
N THR A 227 -9.31 -8.96 25.92
CA THR A 227 -8.27 -8.87 24.88
C THR A 227 -7.76 -10.24 24.44
N ASP A 228 -7.40 -11.10 25.39
CA ASP A 228 -6.79 -12.41 25.05
C ASP A 228 -7.81 -13.34 24.39
N LYS A 229 -9.08 -13.27 24.80
CA LYS A 229 -10.17 -14.03 24.18
C LYS A 229 -10.46 -13.53 22.75
N VAL A 230 -10.39 -12.22 22.52
CA VAL A 230 -10.57 -11.63 21.20
C VAL A 230 -9.39 -12.02 20.28
N ILE A 231 -8.14 -11.96 20.77
CA ILE A 231 -6.96 -12.40 20.03
C ILE A 231 -7.12 -13.86 19.60
N ALA A 232 -7.48 -14.75 20.51
CA ALA A 232 -7.68 -16.16 20.20
C ALA A 232 -8.83 -16.39 19.19
N ALA A 233 -9.89 -15.58 19.26
CA ALA A 233 -11.02 -15.68 18.34
C ALA A 233 -10.71 -15.11 16.94
N MET A 234 -9.75 -14.19 16.82
CA MET A 234 -9.32 -13.62 15.54
C MET A 234 -8.54 -14.60 14.66
N ALA A 235 -7.86 -15.58 15.25
CA ALA A 235 -7.01 -16.52 14.53
C ALA A 235 -7.80 -17.29 13.45
N GLY A 236 -7.36 -17.16 12.20
CA GLY A 236 -7.97 -17.83 11.04
C GLY A 236 -9.36 -17.33 10.66
N GLN A 237 -9.82 -16.19 11.20
CA GLN A 237 -11.07 -15.59 10.76
C GLN A 237 -11.02 -15.16 9.30
N THR A 238 -12.15 -15.27 8.63
CA THR A 238 -12.33 -14.80 7.27
C THR A 238 -13.37 -13.69 7.19
N PHE A 239 -13.23 -12.83 6.19
CA PHE A 239 -14.16 -11.76 5.90
C PHE A 239 -14.33 -11.56 4.39
N LYS A 240 -15.57 -11.40 3.91
CA LYS A 240 -15.84 -11.06 2.51
C LYS A 240 -15.67 -9.58 2.32
N ALA A 241 -14.53 -9.18 1.75
CA ALA A 241 -14.09 -7.81 1.65
C ALA A 241 -14.64 -7.07 0.41
N PRO A 242 -14.68 -5.72 0.46
CA PRO A 242 -15.00 -4.90 -0.71
C PRO A 242 -14.06 -5.09 -1.90
N ASP A 243 -12.82 -5.50 -1.70
CA ASP A 243 -11.86 -5.86 -2.76
C ASP A 243 -12.35 -7.00 -3.67
N GLY A 244 -13.40 -7.72 -3.25
CA GLY A 244 -14.03 -8.81 -3.99
C GLY A 244 -13.53 -10.18 -3.61
N PHE A 245 -12.60 -10.29 -2.66
CA PHE A 245 -12.09 -11.56 -2.16
C PHE A 245 -12.61 -11.87 -0.76
N THR A 246 -12.47 -13.12 -0.36
CA THR A 246 -12.54 -13.52 1.05
C THR A 246 -11.13 -13.47 1.60
N VAL A 247 -10.89 -12.52 2.49
CA VAL A 247 -9.60 -12.33 3.18
C VAL A 247 -9.58 -13.14 4.47
N GLU A 248 -8.37 -13.48 4.94
CA GLU A 248 -8.16 -14.29 6.14
C GLU A 248 -7.11 -13.64 7.06
N MET A 249 -7.40 -13.60 8.35
CA MET A 249 -6.45 -13.18 9.36
C MET A 249 -5.50 -14.34 9.69
N ASP A 250 -4.21 -14.20 9.39
CA ASP A 250 -3.21 -15.21 9.69
C ASP A 250 -3.20 -15.51 11.20
N ALA A 251 -3.35 -16.80 11.54
CA ALA A 251 -3.44 -17.24 12.93
C ALA A 251 -2.11 -17.12 13.71
N LYS A 252 -0.97 -16.94 13.00
CA LYS A 252 0.35 -16.89 13.62
C LYS A 252 0.89 -15.49 13.74
N ASN A 253 0.89 -14.73 12.65
CA ASN A 253 1.56 -13.45 12.59
C ASN A 253 0.61 -12.25 12.62
N HIS A 254 -0.70 -12.50 12.70
CA HIS A 254 -1.76 -11.48 12.79
C HIS A 254 -1.81 -10.51 11.59
N HIS A 255 -1.24 -10.89 10.46
CA HIS A 255 -1.41 -10.16 9.22
C HIS A 255 -2.61 -10.68 8.43
N LEU A 256 -3.31 -9.78 7.76
CA LEU A 256 -4.38 -10.14 6.85
C LEU A 256 -3.79 -10.67 5.54
N HIS A 257 -4.29 -11.80 5.04
CA HIS A 257 -4.03 -12.24 3.67
C HIS A 257 -4.80 -11.32 2.73
N LYS A 258 -4.12 -10.65 1.81
CA LYS A 258 -4.72 -9.61 0.96
C LYS A 258 -4.40 -9.84 -0.52
N PRO A 259 -5.33 -9.46 -1.45
CA PRO A 259 -5.00 -9.38 -2.86
C PRO A 259 -4.07 -8.19 -3.11
N VAL A 260 -3.42 -8.17 -4.27
CA VAL A 260 -2.66 -6.99 -4.74
C VAL A 260 -3.29 -6.53 -6.05
N PHE A 261 -3.53 -5.23 -6.15
CA PHE A 261 -3.95 -4.57 -7.38
C PHE A 261 -2.92 -3.54 -7.81
N ILE A 262 -2.70 -3.44 -9.12
CA ILE A 262 -2.00 -2.32 -9.72
C ILE A 262 -3.03 -1.53 -10.51
N GLY A 263 -3.22 -0.28 -10.15
CA GLY A 263 -4.15 0.64 -10.76
C GLY A 263 -3.41 1.72 -11.54
N GLU A 264 -3.93 2.05 -12.71
CA GLU A 264 -3.48 3.14 -13.56
C GLU A 264 -4.32 4.38 -13.31
N ILE A 265 -3.70 5.53 -13.09
CA ILE A 265 -4.39 6.82 -12.92
C ILE A 265 -5.16 7.16 -14.18
N LYS A 266 -6.46 7.49 -14.02
CA LYS A 266 -7.36 7.97 -15.07
C LYS A 266 -7.58 9.48 -14.96
N ALA A 267 -8.01 10.07 -16.05
CA ALA A 267 -8.24 11.52 -16.13
C ALA A 267 -9.33 12.05 -15.16
N ASP A 268 -10.20 11.18 -14.67
CA ASP A 268 -11.26 11.50 -13.71
C ASP A 268 -10.84 11.37 -12.23
N GLY A 269 -9.56 11.05 -11.98
CA GLY A 269 -9.03 10.84 -10.63
C GLY A 269 -9.33 9.47 -10.03
N GLN A 270 -9.85 8.54 -10.84
CA GLN A 270 -10.01 7.14 -10.48
C GLN A 270 -8.84 6.29 -10.98
N PHE A 271 -8.81 5.04 -10.55
CA PHE A 271 -7.83 4.06 -11.02
C PHE A 271 -8.49 3.00 -11.90
N GLY A 272 -7.83 2.66 -13.02
CA GLY A 272 -8.17 1.47 -13.79
C GLY A 272 -7.25 0.32 -13.40
N VAL A 273 -7.79 -0.78 -12.90
CA VAL A 273 -7.00 -1.95 -12.54
C VAL A 273 -6.38 -2.58 -13.80
N VAL A 274 -5.06 -2.60 -13.87
CA VAL A 274 -4.29 -3.16 -14.99
C VAL A 274 -3.67 -4.51 -14.68
N TRP A 275 -3.51 -4.84 -13.40
CA TRP A 275 -3.02 -6.12 -12.93
C TRP A 275 -3.54 -6.41 -11.51
N LYS A 276 -3.71 -7.67 -11.18
CA LYS A 276 -4.05 -8.14 -9.83
C LYS A 276 -3.59 -9.56 -9.58
N THR A 277 -3.41 -9.92 -8.32
CA THR A 277 -3.24 -11.32 -7.93
C THR A 277 -4.53 -12.13 -8.14
N PRO A 278 -4.43 -13.44 -8.46
CA PRO A 278 -5.61 -14.30 -8.63
C PRO A 278 -6.35 -14.60 -7.31
N ALA A 279 -5.67 -14.45 -6.17
CA ALA A 279 -6.18 -14.69 -4.82
C ALA A 279 -5.45 -13.80 -3.81
N PRO A 280 -5.98 -13.65 -2.57
CA PRO A 280 -5.23 -13.08 -1.46
C PRO A 280 -3.94 -13.85 -1.22
N ILE A 281 -2.86 -13.14 -0.93
CA ILE A 281 -1.54 -13.72 -0.63
C ILE A 281 -1.19 -13.53 0.84
N LYS A 282 -0.51 -14.52 1.39
CA LYS A 282 -0.02 -14.47 2.77
C LYS A 282 1.03 -13.37 2.92
N ALA A 283 0.93 -12.57 3.98
CA ALA A 283 1.96 -11.60 4.32
C ALA A 283 3.27 -12.28 4.72
N GLN A 284 4.38 -11.63 4.39
CA GLN A 284 5.72 -11.97 4.85
C GLN A 284 6.23 -10.84 5.75
N PRO A 285 5.99 -10.89 7.06
CA PRO A 285 6.40 -9.84 8.00
C PRO A 285 7.90 -9.60 7.99
N TRP A 286 8.66 -10.66 7.80
CA TRP A 286 10.11 -10.65 7.65
C TRP A 286 10.46 -10.90 6.19
N SER A 287 10.86 -9.86 5.49
CA SER A 287 11.19 -9.97 4.06
C SER A 287 12.32 -10.97 3.82
N PRO A 288 12.15 -11.95 2.92
CA PRO A 288 13.18 -12.95 2.64
C PRO A 288 14.42 -12.36 1.95
N PHE A 289 14.34 -11.12 1.47
CA PHE A 289 15.46 -10.42 0.81
C PHE A 289 16.41 -9.74 1.81
N ILE A 290 16.03 -9.66 3.08
CA ILE A 290 16.88 -9.08 4.13
C ILE A 290 17.62 -10.20 4.86
N GLU A 291 18.93 -10.05 4.92
CA GLU A 291 19.82 -11.00 5.60
C GLU A 291 19.38 -11.21 7.07
N GLY A 292 19.36 -12.45 7.51
CA GLY A 292 18.98 -12.83 8.87
C GLY A 292 17.48 -12.98 9.10
N ASN A 293 16.61 -12.46 8.22
CA ASN A 293 15.17 -12.55 8.40
C ASN A 293 14.62 -13.98 8.34
N SER A 294 15.27 -14.88 7.58
CA SER A 294 14.90 -16.30 7.52
C SER A 294 14.99 -17.03 8.87
N LYS A 295 15.71 -16.45 9.84
CA LYS A 295 15.85 -16.99 11.19
C LYS A 295 14.84 -16.41 12.18
N LYS A 296 14.08 -15.40 11.78
CA LYS A 296 13.07 -14.76 12.63
C LYS A 296 11.79 -15.58 12.65
N PRO A 297 11.12 -15.71 13.81
CA PRO A 297 9.88 -16.46 13.90
C PRO A 297 8.74 -15.74 13.18
N ASP A 298 7.92 -16.48 12.44
CA ASP A 298 6.69 -15.99 11.80
C ASP A 298 5.51 -15.99 12.81
N TYR A 299 5.77 -15.50 14.00
CA TYR A 299 4.78 -15.27 15.05
C TYR A 299 5.32 -14.23 16.03
N PRO A 300 4.46 -13.51 16.76
CA PRO A 300 4.91 -12.56 17.77
C PRO A 300 5.76 -13.27 18.82
N ALA A 301 6.96 -12.76 19.04
CA ALA A 301 7.83 -13.22 20.13
C ALA A 301 7.29 -12.68 21.47
N GLY A 302 6.09 -13.09 21.85
CA GLY A 302 5.61 -12.93 23.22
C GLY A 302 6.36 -13.90 24.13
N LYS A 303 6.69 -13.48 25.35
CA LYS A 303 7.14 -14.41 26.37
C LYS A 303 6.18 -15.61 26.38
N SER A 304 6.67 -16.81 26.08
CA SER A 304 5.93 -18.01 26.42
C SER A 304 5.52 -17.91 27.87
N MET A 305 4.22 -17.85 28.10
CA MET A 305 3.71 -18.05 29.45
C MET A 305 4.02 -19.46 29.91
#